data_9047bc91801da4215616b5fb47de4716
#
_entry.id   9047bc91801da4215616b5fb47de4716
#
_cell.length_a   1.000
_cell.length_b   1.000
_cell.length_c   1.000
_cell.angle_alpha   90.00
_cell.angle_beta   90.00
_cell.angle_gamma   90.00
#
_symmetry.space_group_name_H-M   'P 1'
#
loop_
_entity.id
_entity.type
_entity.pdbx_description
1 polymer ?
#
loop_
_entity_poly.entity_id
_entity_poly.type
_entity_poly.pdbx_seq_one_letter_code
_entity_poly.pdbx_strand_id
1 'polypeptide(L)'
;MNDMPGLALPNASERYLQGIVGRHQWLRDGVMPSPLEFNDFIDHAADLLSDFDTVPAIWGKLSAVLRQRQQATGDTAWHRSLRDHKIAAMLHDEPTTAWSFRKPRGYSGDAHLIDFLYEHPAAAPDLNAASPLGRALNAMVVSSSASVAVQERRRLLASYLDMTAERVPNAEALVLACGHLRELEFTRSADRLVRLMALDQDPVSVAEMRRCYSGLASLCPVEASIGRMIVRPLVHGRFDLIYAAGLYDYLDDTTAERLTLGMLSALKPGGRLLFANFCRDVVDYGYMEAMMDWRLIPRDEPEMQRLVDRLPGADLANITMFRGLNRTVVYVLVEKRG
;
A
#
# COMPACT_ATOMS: atom_id res chain seq x y z
N MET A 1 -45.77 -12.33 -32.98
CA MET A 1 -45.56 -12.67 -31.57
C MET A 1 -44.21 -12.12 -31.20
N ASN A 2 -44.21 -11.00 -30.50
CA ASN A 2 -42.98 -10.33 -30.08
C ASN A 2 -42.50 -10.96 -28.76
N ASP A 3 -41.38 -11.66 -28.80
CA ASP A 3 -40.64 -12.01 -27.59
C ASP A 3 -39.98 -10.73 -27.07
N MET A 4 -40.53 -10.16 -26.00
CA MET A 4 -39.83 -9.18 -25.17
C MET A 4 -38.73 -9.91 -24.42
N PRO A 5 -37.46 -9.43 -24.46
CA PRO A 5 -36.44 -9.99 -23.61
C PRO A 5 -36.82 -9.74 -22.13
N GLY A 6 -37.00 -10.83 -21.39
CA GLY A 6 -37.29 -10.76 -19.98
C GLY A 6 -36.17 -9.97 -19.27
N LEU A 7 -36.56 -8.89 -18.60
CA LEU A 7 -35.67 -8.17 -17.66
C LEU A 7 -35.22 -9.19 -16.61
N ALA A 8 -33.96 -9.58 -16.70
CA ALA A 8 -33.32 -10.39 -15.67
C ALA A 8 -33.49 -9.65 -14.34
N LEU A 9 -34.05 -10.32 -13.31
CA LEU A 9 -34.15 -9.75 -11.99
C LEU A 9 -32.73 -9.40 -11.50
N PRO A 10 -32.54 -8.21 -10.92
CA PRO A 10 -31.24 -7.82 -10.38
C PRO A 10 -30.77 -8.85 -9.36
N ASN A 11 -29.47 -9.16 -9.35
CA ASN A 11 -28.90 -10.04 -8.34
C ASN A 11 -29.09 -9.45 -6.91
N ALA A 12 -28.85 -10.24 -5.86
CA ALA A 12 -29.08 -9.78 -4.50
C ALA A 12 -28.31 -8.49 -4.21
N SER A 13 -27.04 -8.41 -4.60
CA SER A 13 -26.19 -7.23 -4.40
C SER A 13 -26.73 -5.99 -5.12
N GLU A 14 -27.27 -6.11 -6.33
CA GLU A 14 -27.88 -5.00 -7.07
C GLU A 14 -29.15 -4.48 -6.38
N ARG A 15 -29.97 -5.38 -5.81
CA ARG A 15 -31.16 -4.98 -5.03
C ARG A 15 -30.79 -4.20 -3.79
N TYR A 16 -29.75 -4.64 -3.06
CA TYR A 16 -29.24 -3.93 -1.89
C TYR A 16 -28.67 -2.56 -2.26
N LEU A 17 -27.89 -2.48 -3.35
CA LEU A 17 -27.37 -1.20 -3.86
C LEU A 17 -28.48 -0.21 -4.20
N GLN A 18 -29.55 -0.67 -4.86
CA GLN A 18 -30.72 0.15 -5.17
C GLN A 18 -31.44 0.63 -3.90
N GLY A 19 -31.58 -0.22 -2.90
CA GLY A 19 -32.16 0.11 -1.60
C GLY A 19 -31.32 1.20 -0.85
N ILE A 20 -30.01 1.03 -0.81
CA ILE A 20 -29.09 2.01 -0.18
C ILE A 20 -29.18 3.36 -0.88
N VAL A 21 -29.08 3.39 -2.21
CA VAL A 21 -29.17 4.63 -3.01
C VAL A 21 -30.56 5.25 -2.95
N GLY A 22 -31.61 4.44 -2.85
CA GLY A 22 -32.98 4.90 -2.69
C GLY A 22 -33.22 5.61 -1.34
N ARG A 23 -32.63 5.08 -0.28
CA ARG A 23 -32.71 5.68 1.08
C ARG A 23 -31.81 6.94 1.20
N HIS A 24 -30.64 6.95 0.56
CA HIS A 24 -29.65 8.02 0.65
C HIS A 24 -29.46 8.68 -0.72
N GLN A 25 -30.43 9.51 -1.13
CA GLN A 25 -30.42 10.14 -2.48
C GLN A 25 -29.17 10.94 -2.78
N TRP A 26 -28.56 11.58 -1.78
CA TRP A 26 -27.30 12.30 -1.91
C TRP A 26 -26.14 11.45 -2.45
N LEU A 27 -26.20 10.11 -2.26
CA LEU A 27 -25.24 9.17 -2.90
C LEU A 27 -25.33 9.17 -4.43
N ARG A 28 -26.54 9.43 -4.97
CA ARG A 28 -26.77 9.53 -6.43
C ARG A 28 -26.30 10.87 -6.96
N ASP A 29 -26.56 11.92 -6.19
CA ASP A 29 -26.35 13.30 -6.63
C ASP A 29 -24.89 13.72 -6.44
N GLY A 30 -24.04 12.89 -5.83
CA GLY A 30 -22.64 13.19 -5.55
C GLY A 30 -22.45 14.37 -4.57
N VAL A 31 -23.50 14.69 -3.81
CA VAL A 31 -23.50 15.79 -2.86
C VAL A 31 -22.95 15.32 -1.51
N MET A 32 -22.23 16.19 -0.84
CA MET A 32 -21.72 15.92 0.51
C MET A 32 -22.87 15.80 1.51
N PRO A 33 -23.00 14.70 2.26
CA PRO A 33 -24.06 14.57 3.26
C PRO A 33 -23.84 15.54 4.41
N SER A 34 -24.92 16.05 4.97
CA SER A 34 -24.91 16.68 6.29
C SER A 34 -24.45 15.70 7.37
N PRO A 35 -24.02 16.17 8.54
CA PRO A 35 -23.65 15.26 9.64
C PRO A 35 -24.75 14.27 10.03
N LEU A 36 -26.01 14.67 9.95
CA LEU A 36 -27.17 13.78 10.26
C LEU A 36 -27.34 12.72 9.18
N GLU A 37 -27.27 13.08 7.91
CA GLU A 37 -27.35 12.12 6.79
C GLU A 37 -26.17 11.15 6.77
N PHE A 38 -24.97 11.63 7.13
CA PHE A 38 -23.81 10.76 7.29
C PHE A 38 -24.05 9.72 8.41
N ASN A 39 -24.52 10.14 9.58
CA ASN A 39 -24.79 9.23 10.68
C ASN A 39 -25.90 8.23 10.33
N ASP A 40 -27.01 8.67 9.70
CA ASP A 40 -28.06 7.76 9.23
C ASP A 40 -27.55 6.73 8.22
N PHE A 41 -26.62 7.13 7.35
CA PHE A 41 -25.94 6.21 6.44
C PHE A 41 -25.07 5.19 7.19
N ILE A 42 -24.29 5.63 8.18
CA ILE A 42 -23.44 4.75 8.99
C ILE A 42 -24.27 3.76 9.82
N ASP A 43 -25.38 4.20 10.39
CA ASP A 43 -26.34 3.32 11.08
C ASP A 43 -26.89 2.25 10.14
N HIS A 44 -27.36 2.67 8.96
CA HIS A 44 -27.88 1.75 7.95
C HIS A 44 -26.82 0.77 7.41
N ALA A 45 -25.59 1.25 7.20
CA ALA A 45 -24.48 0.40 6.78
C ALA A 45 -24.16 -0.66 7.85
N ALA A 46 -24.17 -0.29 9.13
CA ALA A 46 -23.93 -1.22 10.22
C ALA A 46 -25.04 -2.29 10.31
N ASP A 47 -26.31 -1.92 10.12
CA ASP A 47 -27.41 -2.88 10.11
C ASP A 47 -27.29 -3.88 8.96
N LEU A 48 -26.90 -3.40 7.77
CA LEU A 48 -26.71 -4.25 6.59
C LEU A 48 -25.49 -5.18 6.71
N LEU A 49 -24.42 -4.76 7.34
CA LEU A 49 -23.23 -5.63 7.56
C LEU A 49 -23.53 -6.87 8.43
N SER A 50 -24.71 -6.93 9.08
CA SER A 50 -25.18 -8.13 9.76
C SER A 50 -25.58 -9.26 8.79
N ASP A 51 -25.78 -8.96 7.52
CA ASP A 51 -26.03 -9.92 6.43
C ASP A 51 -24.81 -9.95 5.50
N PHE A 52 -24.14 -11.10 5.43
CA PHE A 52 -22.88 -11.25 4.66
C PHE A 52 -23.05 -11.03 3.17
N ASP A 53 -24.24 -11.31 2.61
CA ASP A 53 -24.52 -11.10 1.20
C ASP A 53 -24.51 -9.61 0.81
N THR A 54 -24.64 -8.71 1.79
CA THR A 54 -24.61 -7.26 1.58
C THR A 54 -23.20 -6.67 1.64
N VAL A 55 -22.23 -7.39 2.22
CA VAL A 55 -20.87 -6.88 2.48
C VAL A 55 -20.23 -6.23 1.23
N PRO A 56 -20.24 -6.84 0.02
CA PRO A 56 -19.62 -6.19 -1.15
C PRO A 56 -20.30 -4.87 -1.54
N ALA A 57 -21.64 -4.82 -1.44
CA ALA A 57 -22.41 -3.64 -1.80
C ALA A 57 -22.15 -2.48 -0.81
N ILE A 58 -22.17 -2.79 0.49
CA ILE A 58 -21.91 -1.82 1.55
C ILE A 58 -20.46 -1.35 1.52
N TRP A 59 -19.50 -2.25 1.34
CA TRP A 59 -18.07 -1.90 1.29
C TRP A 59 -17.78 -0.81 0.26
N GLY A 60 -18.23 -0.98 -0.98
CA GLY A 60 -18.00 -0.01 -2.05
C GLY A 60 -18.60 1.37 -1.73
N LYS A 61 -19.82 1.40 -1.15
CA LYS A 61 -20.46 2.68 -0.77
C LYS A 61 -19.80 3.31 0.44
N LEU A 62 -19.48 2.52 1.46
CA LEU A 62 -18.81 2.99 2.66
C LEU A 62 -17.45 3.62 2.31
N SER A 63 -16.61 2.92 1.54
CA SER A 63 -15.30 3.45 1.12
C SER A 63 -15.44 4.76 0.35
N ALA A 64 -16.39 4.85 -0.58
CA ALA A 64 -16.65 6.07 -1.34
C ALA A 64 -17.10 7.25 -0.45
N VAL A 65 -18.02 6.99 0.49
CA VAL A 65 -18.52 8.01 1.44
C VAL A 65 -17.40 8.48 2.37
N LEU A 66 -16.62 7.57 2.91
CA LEU A 66 -15.49 7.92 3.77
C LEU A 66 -14.44 8.72 3.00
N ARG A 67 -14.18 8.38 1.74
CA ARG A 67 -13.29 9.14 0.87
C ARG A 67 -13.79 10.55 0.59
N GLN A 68 -15.07 10.69 0.25
CA GLN A 68 -15.70 11.99 0.04
C GLN A 68 -15.62 12.86 1.29
N ARG A 69 -15.87 12.27 2.46
CA ARG A 69 -15.76 12.96 3.76
C ARG A 69 -14.34 13.42 4.03
N GLN A 70 -13.36 12.56 3.82
CA GLN A 70 -11.95 12.86 4.00
C GLN A 70 -11.48 14.00 3.07
N GLN A 71 -11.96 14.05 1.82
CA GLN A 71 -11.63 15.12 0.88
C GLN A 71 -12.26 16.46 1.23
N ALA A 72 -13.46 16.45 1.79
CA ALA A 72 -14.23 17.66 2.04
C ALA A 72 -13.84 18.39 3.33
N THR A 73 -13.23 17.68 4.28
CA THR A 73 -12.93 18.25 5.61
C THR A 73 -11.45 18.08 5.94
N GLY A 74 -10.76 19.16 6.25
CA GLY A 74 -9.44 19.09 6.90
C GLY A 74 -9.51 18.64 8.37
N ASP A 75 -10.74 18.56 8.93
CA ASP A 75 -11.02 18.12 10.30
C ASP A 75 -11.12 16.58 10.37
N THR A 76 -10.52 15.98 11.38
CA THR A 76 -10.55 14.54 11.66
C THR A 76 -11.46 14.17 12.83
N ALA A 77 -12.26 15.10 13.36
CA ALA A 77 -13.17 14.84 14.49
C ALA A 77 -14.20 13.74 14.17
N TRP A 78 -14.61 13.64 12.90
CA TRP A 78 -15.53 12.61 12.43
C TRP A 78 -14.93 11.18 12.52
N HIS A 79 -13.58 11.04 12.49
CA HIS A 79 -12.94 9.74 12.72
C HIS A 79 -13.27 9.20 14.12
N ARG A 80 -13.25 10.08 15.13
CA ARG A 80 -13.61 9.69 16.51
C ARG A 80 -15.07 9.25 16.60
N SER A 81 -15.99 10.06 16.05
CA SER A 81 -17.41 9.72 16.02
C SER A 81 -17.67 8.37 15.36
N LEU A 82 -16.98 8.09 14.24
CA LEU A 82 -17.08 6.81 13.55
C LEU A 82 -16.50 5.66 14.37
N ARG A 83 -15.37 5.88 15.06
CA ARG A 83 -14.73 4.87 15.92
C ARG A 83 -15.52 4.56 17.20
N ASP A 84 -16.31 5.51 17.68
CA ASP A 84 -17.22 5.33 18.81
C ASP A 84 -18.54 4.67 18.40
N HIS A 85 -18.83 4.54 17.11
CA HIS A 85 -20.03 3.92 16.57
C HIS A 85 -19.92 2.38 16.52
N LYS A 86 -21.05 1.66 16.62
CA LYS A 86 -21.12 0.17 16.54
C LYS A 86 -20.45 -0.41 15.29
N ILE A 87 -20.45 0.31 14.17
CA ILE A 87 -19.83 -0.12 12.91
C ILE A 87 -18.33 -0.35 13.06
N ALA A 88 -17.66 0.41 13.93
CA ALA A 88 -16.22 0.25 14.15
C ALA A 88 -15.88 -1.14 14.70
N ALA A 89 -16.66 -1.65 15.65
CA ALA A 89 -16.45 -3.00 16.17
C ALA A 89 -16.62 -4.07 15.08
N MET A 90 -17.60 -3.88 14.18
CA MET A 90 -17.84 -4.78 13.05
C MET A 90 -16.68 -4.73 12.03
N LEU A 91 -16.21 -3.53 11.69
CA LEU A 91 -15.09 -3.35 10.74
C LEU A 91 -13.75 -3.81 11.35
N HIS A 92 -13.56 -3.67 12.66
CA HIS A 92 -12.36 -4.18 13.36
C HIS A 92 -12.43 -5.69 13.65
N ASP A 93 -13.49 -6.38 13.28
CA ASP A 93 -13.50 -7.84 13.20
C ASP A 93 -12.68 -8.35 11.99
N GLU A 94 -12.44 -7.48 11.01
CA GLU A 94 -11.52 -7.72 9.89
C GLU A 94 -10.06 -7.59 10.38
N PRO A 95 -9.24 -8.67 10.23
CA PRO A 95 -7.92 -8.75 10.84
C PRO A 95 -6.94 -7.65 10.38
N THR A 96 -6.94 -7.30 9.10
CA THR A 96 -6.02 -6.29 8.54
C THR A 96 -6.32 -4.91 9.11
N THR A 97 -7.60 -4.54 9.17
CA THR A 97 -8.08 -3.29 9.76
C THR A 97 -7.73 -3.21 11.23
N ALA A 98 -8.03 -4.28 11.98
CA ALA A 98 -7.73 -4.35 13.40
C ALA A 98 -6.22 -4.29 13.68
N TRP A 99 -5.40 -4.98 12.89
CA TRP A 99 -3.94 -4.97 13.02
C TRP A 99 -3.38 -3.57 12.81
N SER A 100 -3.75 -2.93 11.70
CA SER A 100 -3.32 -1.56 11.40
C SER A 100 -3.68 -0.58 12.51
N PHE A 101 -4.93 -0.66 13.00
CA PHE A 101 -5.42 0.24 14.05
C PHE A 101 -4.68 0.05 15.37
N ARG A 102 -4.44 -1.20 15.78
CA ARG A 102 -3.76 -1.54 17.05
C ARG A 102 -2.27 -1.25 17.03
N LYS A 103 -1.63 -1.23 15.86
CA LYS A 103 -0.20 -0.96 15.66
C LYS A 103 0.71 -1.81 16.56
N PRO A 104 0.63 -3.14 16.52
CA PRO A 104 1.39 -3.99 17.45
C PRO A 104 2.91 -3.84 17.31
N ARG A 105 3.39 -3.31 16.17
CA ARG A 105 4.80 -2.98 15.92
C ARG A 105 5.09 -1.48 16.06
N GLY A 106 4.16 -0.68 16.61
CA GLY A 106 4.31 0.75 16.89
C GLY A 106 3.91 1.68 15.74
N TYR A 107 3.60 1.18 14.56
CA TYR A 107 3.17 1.98 13.40
C TYR A 107 2.20 1.19 12.50
N SER A 108 1.39 1.93 11.72
CA SER A 108 0.53 1.34 10.70
C SER A 108 1.35 0.97 9.46
N GLY A 109 0.89 -0.04 8.69
CA GLY A 109 1.55 -0.43 7.45
C GLY A 109 2.83 -1.24 7.66
N ASP A 110 2.95 -1.92 8.80
CA ASP A 110 4.07 -2.82 9.08
C ASP A 110 4.08 -4.03 8.13
N ALA A 111 5.19 -4.77 8.13
CA ALA A 111 5.38 -5.88 7.21
C ALA A 111 4.38 -7.03 7.39
N HIS A 112 3.83 -7.23 8.59
CA HIS A 112 2.79 -8.23 8.80
C HIS A 112 1.42 -7.78 8.26
N LEU A 113 1.11 -6.48 8.38
CA LEU A 113 -0.06 -5.91 7.69
C LEU A 113 0.05 -6.13 6.18
N ILE A 114 1.24 -5.93 5.62
CA ILE A 114 1.47 -6.16 4.19
C ILE A 114 1.33 -7.64 3.82
N ASP A 115 1.67 -8.58 4.72
CA ASP A 115 1.40 -10.02 4.52
C ASP A 115 -0.11 -10.32 4.40
N PHE A 116 -1.00 -9.63 5.14
CA PHE A 116 -2.45 -9.74 4.92
C PHE A 116 -2.84 -9.30 3.50
N LEU A 117 -2.35 -8.13 3.06
CA LEU A 117 -2.66 -7.59 1.73
C LEU A 117 -2.11 -8.49 0.60
N TYR A 118 -1.04 -9.21 0.87
CA TYR A 118 -0.45 -10.18 -0.06
C TYR A 118 -1.16 -11.54 -0.04
N GLU A 119 -2.13 -11.76 0.84
CA GLU A 119 -2.70 -13.08 1.13
C GLU A 119 -1.59 -14.12 1.42
N HIS A 120 -0.52 -13.64 2.09
CA HIS A 120 0.62 -14.48 2.37
C HIS A 120 0.29 -15.50 3.47
N PRO A 121 0.78 -16.77 3.37
CA PRO A 121 0.51 -17.81 4.38
C PRO A 121 0.88 -17.43 5.83
N ALA A 122 1.81 -16.48 6.03
CA ALA A 122 2.17 -15.99 7.35
C ALA A 122 1.00 -15.26 8.06
N ALA A 123 0.03 -14.72 7.34
CA ALA A 123 -1.17 -14.09 7.88
C ALA A 123 -2.35 -15.08 8.09
N ALA A 124 -2.22 -16.32 7.60
CA ALA A 124 -3.31 -17.29 7.67
C ALA A 124 -3.80 -17.62 9.09
N PRO A 125 -2.95 -17.67 10.14
CA PRO A 125 -3.43 -17.91 11.51
C PRO A 125 -4.45 -16.86 11.98
N ASP A 126 -4.18 -15.58 11.73
CA ASP A 126 -5.07 -14.49 12.11
C ASP A 126 -6.37 -14.50 11.30
N LEU A 127 -6.27 -14.76 9.97
CA LEU A 127 -7.43 -14.88 9.09
C LEU A 127 -8.32 -16.07 9.48
N ASN A 128 -7.74 -17.20 9.86
CA ASN A 128 -8.48 -18.40 10.28
C ASN A 128 -9.19 -18.18 11.63
N ALA A 129 -8.63 -17.34 12.50
CA ALA A 129 -9.23 -16.97 13.78
C ALA A 129 -10.36 -15.93 13.64
N ALA A 130 -10.45 -15.24 12.50
CA ALA A 130 -11.48 -14.22 12.25
C ALA A 130 -12.89 -14.83 12.15
N SER A 131 -13.89 -14.05 12.49
CA SER A 131 -15.29 -14.42 12.32
C SER A 131 -15.68 -14.57 10.84
N PRO A 132 -16.86 -15.11 10.52
CA PRO A 132 -17.37 -15.10 9.15
C PRO A 132 -17.48 -13.69 8.56
N LEU A 133 -17.90 -12.69 9.33
CA LEU A 133 -17.95 -11.29 8.91
C LEU A 133 -16.53 -10.76 8.65
N GLY A 134 -15.59 -10.98 9.57
CA GLY A 134 -14.20 -10.56 9.42
C GLY A 134 -13.55 -11.11 8.15
N ARG A 135 -13.82 -12.37 7.82
CA ARG A 135 -13.33 -12.97 6.56
C ARG A 135 -14.00 -12.38 5.31
N ALA A 136 -15.32 -12.11 5.36
CA ALA A 136 -16.02 -11.48 4.26
C ALA A 136 -15.50 -10.05 3.99
N LEU A 137 -15.26 -9.28 5.05
CA LEU A 137 -14.65 -7.95 4.97
C LEU A 137 -13.21 -8.01 4.47
N ASN A 138 -12.42 -9.01 4.91
CA ASN A 138 -11.05 -9.18 4.45
C ASN A 138 -10.98 -9.40 2.93
N ALA A 139 -11.89 -10.16 2.35
CA ALA A 139 -11.96 -10.30 0.90
C ALA A 139 -12.15 -8.95 0.19
N MET A 140 -12.89 -8.02 0.78
CA MET A 140 -13.06 -6.66 0.26
C MET A 140 -11.79 -5.82 0.43
N VAL A 141 -11.14 -5.88 1.61
CA VAL A 141 -9.88 -5.19 1.88
C VAL A 141 -8.80 -5.63 0.90
N VAL A 142 -8.63 -6.92 0.70
CA VAL A 142 -7.59 -7.49 -0.19
C VAL A 142 -7.85 -7.15 -1.65
N SER A 143 -9.12 -7.01 -2.06
CA SER A 143 -9.50 -6.59 -3.42
C SER A 143 -9.58 -5.08 -3.62
N SER A 144 -9.33 -4.28 -2.59
CA SER A 144 -9.32 -2.81 -2.68
C SER A 144 -8.22 -2.29 -3.60
N SER A 145 -8.37 -1.06 -4.10
CA SER A 145 -7.42 -0.49 -5.06
C SER A 145 -6.01 -0.36 -4.48
N ALA A 146 -5.91 0.01 -3.21
CA ALA A 146 -4.63 0.10 -2.50
C ALA A 146 -3.95 -1.28 -2.36
N SER A 147 -4.71 -2.31 -1.97
CA SER A 147 -4.20 -3.67 -1.80
C SER A 147 -3.72 -4.29 -3.13
N VAL A 148 -4.50 -4.14 -4.20
CA VAL A 148 -4.14 -4.60 -5.55
C VAL A 148 -2.85 -3.92 -6.03
N ALA A 149 -2.67 -2.62 -5.78
CA ALA A 149 -1.44 -1.91 -6.11
C ALA A 149 -0.22 -2.46 -5.34
N VAL A 150 -0.39 -2.79 -4.06
CA VAL A 150 0.68 -3.38 -3.23
C VAL A 150 1.04 -4.79 -3.73
N GLN A 151 0.06 -5.60 -4.14
CA GLN A 151 0.28 -6.92 -4.72
C GLN A 151 1.03 -6.84 -6.07
N GLU A 152 0.65 -5.90 -6.94
CA GLU A 152 1.36 -5.62 -8.19
C GLU A 152 2.80 -5.19 -7.94
N ARG A 153 2.99 -4.27 -6.99
CA ARG A 153 4.29 -3.73 -6.61
C ARG A 153 5.29 -4.83 -6.25
N ARG A 154 4.87 -5.85 -5.49
CA ARG A 154 5.70 -7.00 -5.14
C ARG A 154 6.30 -7.68 -6.37
N ARG A 155 5.48 -7.93 -7.41
CA ARG A 155 5.94 -8.55 -8.66
C ARG A 155 6.82 -7.63 -9.49
N LEU A 156 6.53 -6.34 -9.50
CA LEU A 156 7.36 -5.32 -10.16
C LEU A 156 8.77 -5.30 -9.56
N LEU A 157 8.88 -5.29 -8.24
CA LEU A 157 10.18 -5.29 -7.54
C LEU A 157 10.97 -6.56 -7.83
N ALA A 158 10.32 -7.72 -7.83
CA ALA A 158 10.95 -8.98 -8.26
C ALA A 158 11.54 -8.88 -9.67
N SER A 159 10.79 -8.30 -10.61
CA SER A 159 11.27 -8.11 -11.99
C SER A 159 12.49 -7.19 -12.07
N TYR A 160 12.56 -6.13 -11.28
CA TYR A 160 13.75 -5.25 -11.24
C TYR A 160 14.97 -5.95 -10.64
N LEU A 161 14.78 -6.80 -9.62
CA LEU A 161 15.85 -7.64 -9.08
C LEU A 161 16.38 -8.61 -10.15
N ASP A 162 15.50 -9.33 -10.83
CA ASP A 162 15.86 -10.28 -11.89
C ASP A 162 16.59 -9.56 -13.05
N MET A 163 16.02 -8.48 -13.56
CA MET A 163 16.66 -7.69 -14.62
C MET A 163 18.06 -7.20 -14.22
N THR A 164 18.27 -6.82 -12.97
CA THR A 164 19.57 -6.37 -12.48
C THR A 164 20.55 -7.53 -12.41
N ALA A 165 20.14 -8.67 -11.84
CA ALA A 165 20.95 -9.87 -11.73
C ALA A 165 21.34 -10.48 -13.09
N GLU A 166 20.51 -10.29 -14.11
CA GLU A 166 20.74 -10.79 -15.48
C GLU A 166 21.64 -9.85 -16.30
N ARG A 167 21.49 -8.53 -16.11
CA ARG A 167 22.23 -7.52 -16.91
C ARG A 167 23.62 -7.23 -16.39
N VAL A 168 23.84 -7.32 -15.08
CA VAL A 168 25.09 -6.88 -14.44
C VAL A 168 25.77 -8.09 -13.81
N PRO A 169 26.96 -8.47 -14.32
CA PRO A 169 27.77 -9.49 -13.66
C PRO A 169 28.13 -9.07 -12.22
N ASN A 170 27.97 -9.97 -11.28
CA ASN A 170 28.23 -9.70 -9.86
C ASN A 170 27.43 -8.50 -9.31
N ALA A 171 26.16 -8.42 -9.70
CA ALA A 171 25.29 -7.33 -9.29
C ALA A 171 25.06 -7.28 -7.78
N GLU A 172 24.97 -6.07 -7.26
CA GLU A 172 24.64 -5.79 -5.86
C GLU A 172 23.38 -4.93 -5.78
N ALA A 173 22.45 -5.31 -4.91
CA ALA A 173 21.22 -4.56 -4.68
C ALA A 173 21.06 -4.14 -3.22
N LEU A 174 20.39 -2.99 -3.01
CA LEU A 174 20.02 -2.46 -1.70
C LEU A 174 18.53 -2.19 -1.65
N VAL A 175 17.87 -2.68 -0.61
CA VAL A 175 16.47 -2.44 -0.35
C VAL A 175 16.31 -1.67 0.96
N LEU A 176 15.53 -0.58 0.94
CA LEU A 176 15.23 0.23 2.12
C LEU A 176 13.79 0.04 2.56
N ALA A 177 13.58 -0.09 3.87
CA ALA A 177 12.29 -0.40 4.49
C ALA A 177 11.65 -1.63 3.80
N CYS A 178 12.42 -2.72 3.79
CA CYS A 178 12.14 -3.90 2.97
C CYS A 178 11.03 -4.80 3.56
N GLY A 179 10.61 -4.57 4.81
CA GLY A 179 9.63 -5.42 5.49
C GLY A 179 10.09 -6.88 5.53
N HIS A 180 9.20 -7.78 5.15
CA HIS A 180 9.51 -9.23 5.05
C HIS A 180 10.16 -9.64 3.72
N LEU A 181 10.42 -8.69 2.81
CA LEU A 181 11.08 -8.93 1.50
C LEU A 181 10.37 -10.00 0.64
N ARG A 182 9.03 -9.99 0.63
CA ARG A 182 8.21 -11.03 -0.05
C ARG A 182 8.32 -11.02 -1.58
N GLU A 183 8.88 -9.99 -2.19
CA GLU A 183 9.22 -9.98 -3.61
C GLU A 183 10.21 -11.08 -4.01
N LEU A 184 11.07 -11.54 -3.09
CA LEU A 184 12.01 -12.64 -3.35
C LEU A 184 11.31 -13.96 -3.74
N GLU A 185 10.08 -14.16 -3.30
CA GLU A 185 9.28 -15.34 -3.65
C GLU A 185 8.89 -15.38 -5.14
N PHE A 186 9.04 -14.24 -5.84
CA PHE A 186 8.72 -14.07 -7.26
C PHE A 186 9.95 -13.89 -8.13
N THR A 187 11.16 -13.83 -7.55
CA THR A 187 12.42 -13.74 -8.29
C THR A 187 12.84 -15.09 -8.84
N ARG A 188 13.56 -15.06 -9.96
CA ARG A 188 14.15 -16.23 -10.63
C ARG A 188 15.67 -16.21 -10.63
N SER A 189 16.25 -15.05 -10.40
CA SER A 189 17.69 -14.79 -10.57
C SER A 189 18.31 -14.15 -9.33
N ALA A 190 17.61 -14.11 -8.18
CA ALA A 190 18.14 -13.49 -6.97
C ALA A 190 19.42 -14.16 -6.44
N ASP A 191 19.60 -15.44 -6.71
CA ASP A 191 20.79 -16.23 -6.37
C ASP A 191 22.04 -15.80 -7.17
N ARG A 192 21.87 -15.08 -8.29
CA ARG A 192 22.95 -14.51 -9.11
C ARG A 192 23.49 -13.18 -8.58
N LEU A 193 22.77 -12.55 -7.67
CA LEU A 193 23.29 -11.38 -6.96
C LEU A 193 24.43 -11.80 -6.04
N VAL A 194 25.52 -11.05 -6.05
CA VAL A 194 26.63 -11.31 -5.10
C VAL A 194 26.32 -10.70 -3.72
N ARG A 195 25.45 -9.70 -3.67
CA ARG A 195 24.97 -9.09 -2.44
C ARG A 195 23.58 -8.49 -2.63
N LEU A 196 22.67 -8.89 -1.76
CA LEU A 196 21.36 -8.27 -1.59
C LEU A 196 21.27 -7.75 -0.15
N MET A 197 21.49 -6.46 0.04
CA MET A 197 21.38 -5.84 1.35
C MET A 197 19.96 -5.37 1.57
N ALA A 198 19.32 -5.87 2.63
CA ALA A 198 17.94 -5.57 2.98
C ALA A 198 17.88 -4.86 4.33
N LEU A 199 17.55 -3.56 4.31
CA LEU A 199 17.49 -2.72 5.50
C LEU A 199 16.05 -2.53 5.96
N ASP A 200 15.80 -2.84 7.22
CA ASP A 200 14.57 -2.48 7.91
C ASP A 200 14.85 -2.01 9.33
N GLN A 201 14.03 -1.12 9.86
CA GLN A 201 14.16 -0.66 11.25
C GLN A 201 13.50 -1.61 12.24
N ASP A 202 12.60 -2.49 11.77
CA ASP A 202 11.86 -3.43 12.61
C ASP A 202 12.66 -4.73 12.78
N PRO A 203 13.14 -5.04 14.00
CA PRO A 203 13.89 -6.25 14.28
C PRO A 203 13.09 -7.54 13.99
N VAL A 204 11.75 -7.49 14.09
CA VAL A 204 10.89 -8.64 13.78
C VAL A 204 10.92 -8.94 12.29
N SER A 205 10.87 -7.91 11.44
CA SER A 205 11.00 -8.05 10.00
C SER A 205 12.38 -8.59 9.61
N VAL A 206 13.44 -8.10 10.24
CA VAL A 206 14.81 -8.60 10.01
C VAL A 206 14.97 -10.07 10.42
N ALA A 207 14.38 -10.47 11.55
CA ALA A 207 14.37 -11.87 11.99
C ALA A 207 13.60 -12.78 11.03
N GLU A 208 12.45 -12.32 10.53
CA GLU A 208 11.63 -13.05 9.56
C GLU A 208 12.39 -13.28 8.24
N MET A 209 13.06 -12.24 7.71
CA MET A 209 13.91 -12.40 6.50
C MET A 209 15.01 -13.44 6.70
N ARG A 210 15.70 -13.41 7.84
CA ARG A 210 16.74 -14.40 8.17
C ARG A 210 16.18 -15.81 8.22
N ARG A 211 14.98 -15.97 8.76
CA ARG A 211 14.30 -17.27 8.86
C ARG A 211 13.85 -17.78 7.50
N CYS A 212 13.16 -16.95 6.71
CA CYS A 212 12.55 -17.35 5.45
C CYS A 212 13.58 -17.60 4.34
N TYR A 213 14.64 -16.80 4.30
CA TYR A 213 15.60 -16.80 3.20
C TYR A 213 17.00 -17.25 3.65
N SER A 214 17.10 -18.10 4.67
CA SER A 214 18.37 -18.60 5.21
C SER A 214 19.23 -19.33 4.15
N GLY A 215 18.63 -19.86 3.08
CA GLY A 215 19.33 -20.51 1.96
C GLY A 215 19.91 -19.53 0.92
N LEU A 216 19.59 -18.23 0.97
CA LEU A 216 20.09 -17.24 0.01
C LEU A 216 21.38 -16.61 0.55
N ALA A 217 22.52 -17.13 0.15
CA ALA A 217 23.84 -16.72 0.69
C ALA A 217 24.19 -15.24 0.43
N SER A 218 23.65 -14.64 -0.63
CA SER A 218 23.85 -13.22 -0.95
C SER A 218 23.04 -12.26 -0.10
N LEU A 219 22.02 -12.73 0.63
CA LEU A 219 21.15 -11.88 1.42
C LEU A 219 21.82 -11.43 2.71
N CYS A 220 21.81 -10.11 2.93
CA CYS A 220 22.37 -9.44 4.10
C CYS A 220 21.27 -8.61 4.80
N PRO A 221 20.44 -9.21 5.68
CA PRO A 221 19.44 -8.47 6.45
C PRO A 221 20.10 -7.63 7.51
N VAL A 222 19.79 -6.32 7.54
CA VAL A 222 20.37 -5.33 8.45
C VAL A 222 19.27 -4.56 9.17
N GLU A 223 19.30 -4.56 10.49
CA GLU A 223 18.49 -3.67 11.30
C GLU A 223 19.09 -2.26 11.27
N ALA A 224 18.44 -1.35 10.59
CA ALA A 224 18.89 0.04 10.46
C ALA A 224 17.76 0.99 10.10
N SER A 225 17.80 2.20 10.63
CA SER A 225 16.95 3.29 10.19
C SER A 225 17.47 3.92 8.89
N ILE A 226 16.55 4.48 8.10
CA ILE A 226 16.87 5.21 6.87
C ILE A 226 17.74 6.45 7.11
N GLY A 227 17.73 7.00 8.33
CA GLY A 227 18.57 8.14 8.71
C GLY A 227 20.06 7.92 8.43
N ARG A 228 20.53 6.68 8.50
CA ARG A 228 21.92 6.34 8.12
C ARG A 228 22.20 6.61 6.65
N MET A 229 21.26 6.30 5.75
CA MET A 229 21.40 6.56 4.31
C MET A 229 21.39 8.05 3.98
N ILE A 230 20.68 8.86 4.77
CA ILE A 230 20.65 10.31 4.61
C ILE A 230 21.97 10.94 5.06
N VAL A 231 22.53 10.48 6.19
CA VAL A 231 23.73 11.10 6.81
C VAL A 231 25.03 10.54 6.22
N ARG A 232 25.04 9.24 5.92
CA ARG A 232 26.22 8.52 5.40
C ARG A 232 25.80 7.60 4.24
N PRO A 233 25.50 8.14 3.06
CA PRO A 233 24.97 7.37 1.92
C PRO A 233 25.82 6.16 1.55
N LEU A 234 27.13 6.25 1.70
CA LEU A 234 28.09 5.20 1.29
C LEU A 234 28.42 4.21 2.44
N VAL A 235 27.77 4.29 3.58
CA VAL A 235 28.08 3.43 4.75
C VAL A 235 27.98 1.93 4.43
N HIS A 236 27.13 1.57 3.49
CA HIS A 236 26.92 0.19 3.03
C HIS A 236 27.59 -0.12 1.67
N GLY A 237 28.34 0.83 1.09
CA GLY A 237 28.98 0.69 -0.22
C GLY A 237 28.15 1.25 -1.36
N ARG A 238 28.37 0.72 -2.57
CA ARG A 238 27.68 1.11 -3.80
C ARG A 238 26.94 -0.07 -4.41
N PHE A 239 25.86 0.23 -5.11
CA PHE A 239 24.90 -0.78 -5.61
C PHE A 239 24.55 -0.53 -7.09
N ASP A 240 24.20 -1.60 -7.78
CA ASP A 240 23.68 -1.56 -9.14
C ASP A 240 22.19 -1.27 -9.17
N LEU A 241 21.45 -1.69 -8.12
CA LEU A 241 20.05 -1.37 -7.89
C LEU A 241 19.84 -0.93 -6.44
N ILE A 242 19.11 0.17 -6.26
CA ILE A 242 18.57 0.58 -4.95
C ILE A 242 17.07 0.76 -5.12
N TYR A 243 16.26 0.24 -4.19
CA TYR A 243 14.83 0.55 -4.20
C TYR A 243 14.23 0.75 -2.82
N ALA A 244 13.12 1.54 -2.79
CA ALA A 244 12.34 1.85 -1.62
C ALA A 244 10.86 2.00 -2.02
N ALA A 245 10.05 0.97 -1.86
CA ALA A 245 8.73 0.92 -2.49
C ALA A 245 7.54 1.19 -1.55
N GLY A 246 7.72 1.19 -0.23
CA GLY A 246 6.68 1.47 0.76
C GLY A 246 7.12 2.49 1.81
N LEU A 247 8.10 3.33 1.49
CA LEU A 247 8.74 4.23 2.44
C LEU A 247 8.35 5.70 2.22
N TYR A 248 8.29 6.13 0.96
CA TYR A 248 8.09 7.54 0.61
C TYR A 248 6.74 8.08 1.08
N ASP A 249 5.76 7.22 1.21
CA ASP A 249 4.43 7.52 1.75
C ASP A 249 4.44 8.06 3.20
N TYR A 250 5.56 7.91 3.91
CA TYR A 250 5.73 8.35 5.30
C TYR A 250 6.72 9.51 5.46
N LEU A 251 7.39 9.92 4.38
CA LEU A 251 8.44 10.93 4.43
C LEU A 251 7.89 12.30 4.03
N ASP A 252 8.17 13.34 4.82
CA ASP A 252 8.02 14.70 4.34
C ASP A 252 8.95 14.98 3.14
N ASP A 253 8.67 16.04 2.38
CA ASP A 253 9.39 16.34 1.15
C ASP A 253 10.88 16.54 1.37
N THR A 254 11.27 17.22 2.45
CA THR A 254 12.69 17.46 2.78
C THR A 254 13.43 16.15 3.05
N THR A 255 12.81 15.26 3.82
CA THR A 255 13.39 13.94 4.13
C THR A 255 13.45 13.06 2.88
N ALA A 256 12.39 13.06 2.06
CA ALA A 256 12.32 12.33 0.80
C ALA A 256 13.40 12.80 -0.19
N GLU A 257 13.57 14.11 -0.39
CA GLU A 257 14.63 14.68 -1.23
C GLU A 257 16.03 14.26 -0.76
N ARG A 258 16.32 14.39 0.54
CA ARG A 258 17.61 14.02 1.11
C ARG A 258 17.90 12.52 0.97
N LEU A 259 16.89 11.68 1.18
CA LEU A 259 17.02 10.24 1.01
C LEU A 259 17.30 9.89 -0.48
N THR A 260 16.55 10.49 -1.39
CA THR A 260 16.74 10.28 -2.84
C THR A 260 18.15 10.65 -3.28
N LEU A 261 18.67 11.78 -2.82
CA LEU A 261 20.06 12.21 -3.07
C LEU A 261 21.08 11.23 -2.48
N GLY A 262 20.83 10.75 -1.25
CA GLY A 262 21.64 9.74 -0.59
C GLY A 262 21.70 8.43 -1.38
N MET A 263 20.54 7.95 -1.85
CA MET A 263 20.44 6.74 -2.67
C MET A 263 21.15 6.92 -4.03
N LEU A 264 20.98 8.06 -4.71
CA LEU A 264 21.70 8.35 -5.95
C LEU A 264 23.23 8.32 -5.75
N SER A 265 23.71 8.86 -4.62
CA SER A 265 25.15 8.85 -4.27
C SER A 265 25.68 7.43 -4.08
N ALA A 266 24.85 6.53 -3.54
CA ALA A 266 25.19 5.13 -3.29
C ALA A 266 25.01 4.23 -4.54
N LEU A 267 24.56 4.75 -5.68
CA LEU A 267 24.56 4.00 -6.93
C LEU A 267 25.97 3.92 -7.53
N LYS A 268 26.29 2.78 -8.13
CA LYS A 268 27.40 2.63 -9.08
C LYS A 268 27.10 3.41 -10.37
N PRO A 269 28.10 3.76 -11.19
CA PRO A 269 27.86 4.23 -12.55
C PRO A 269 26.98 3.25 -13.33
N GLY A 270 25.95 3.73 -14.03
CA GLY A 270 24.96 2.90 -14.72
C GLY A 270 23.93 2.21 -13.81
N GLY A 271 24.00 2.42 -12.50
CA GLY A 271 23.04 1.87 -11.53
C GLY A 271 21.67 2.53 -11.58
N ARG A 272 20.69 1.89 -10.96
CA ARG A 272 19.27 2.30 -10.97
C ARG A 272 18.73 2.51 -9.56
N LEU A 273 17.94 3.55 -9.42
CA LEU A 273 17.14 3.83 -8.21
C LEU A 273 15.67 3.74 -8.57
N LEU A 274 14.90 2.91 -7.84
CA LEU A 274 13.45 2.82 -7.97
C LEU A 274 12.78 3.18 -6.64
N PHE A 275 11.85 4.13 -6.66
CA PHE A 275 11.03 4.42 -5.50
C PHE A 275 9.58 4.70 -5.92
N ALA A 276 8.66 4.62 -4.96
CA ALA A 276 7.24 4.67 -5.23
C ALA A 276 6.49 5.45 -4.16
N ASN A 277 5.34 6.00 -4.55
CA ASN A 277 4.39 6.67 -3.66
C ASN A 277 2.96 6.40 -4.11
N PHE A 278 2.05 6.27 -3.16
CA PHE A 278 0.62 6.26 -3.46
C PHE A 278 0.15 7.61 -4.00
N CYS A 279 -0.72 7.57 -5.01
CA CYS A 279 -1.32 8.77 -5.61
C CYS A 279 -2.43 9.35 -4.73
N ARG A 280 -2.81 10.62 -4.99
CA ARG A 280 -3.87 11.30 -4.22
C ARG A 280 -5.28 10.77 -4.48
N ASP A 281 -5.52 10.19 -5.64
CA ASP A 281 -6.83 9.75 -6.11
C ASP A 281 -7.26 8.35 -5.63
N VAL A 282 -6.55 7.79 -4.64
CA VAL A 282 -6.89 6.48 -4.05
C VAL A 282 -8.19 6.55 -3.28
N VAL A 283 -9.16 5.72 -3.65
CA VAL A 283 -10.49 5.67 -3.05
C VAL A 283 -10.45 5.22 -1.59
N ASP A 284 -9.49 4.36 -1.26
CA ASP A 284 -9.42 3.69 0.04
C ASP A 284 -8.92 4.60 1.18
N TYR A 285 -8.39 5.80 0.90
CA TYR A 285 -7.80 6.68 1.94
C TYR A 285 -8.76 7.03 3.06
N GLY A 286 -10.04 7.30 2.75
CA GLY A 286 -11.02 7.61 3.79
C GLY A 286 -11.17 6.48 4.80
N TYR A 287 -11.18 5.23 4.31
CA TYR A 287 -11.23 4.03 5.15
C TYR A 287 -9.91 3.82 5.90
N MET A 288 -8.78 3.92 5.20
CA MET A 288 -7.45 3.76 5.79
C MET A 288 -7.22 4.73 6.95
N GLU A 289 -7.56 6.00 6.79
CA GLU A 289 -7.40 7.00 7.84
C GLU A 289 -8.40 6.82 8.99
N ALA A 290 -9.67 6.59 8.67
CA ALA A 290 -10.72 6.54 9.68
C ALA A 290 -10.70 5.25 10.51
N MET A 291 -10.59 4.09 9.86
CA MET A 291 -10.76 2.79 10.48
C MET A 291 -9.45 2.06 10.76
N MET A 292 -8.43 2.25 9.92
CA MET A 292 -7.13 1.62 10.10
C MET A 292 -6.12 2.52 10.83
N ASP A 293 -6.45 3.80 11.04
CA ASP A 293 -5.53 4.85 11.52
C ASP A 293 -4.19 4.83 10.74
N TRP A 294 -4.30 4.56 9.45
CA TRP A 294 -3.19 4.48 8.52
C TRP A 294 -3.16 5.70 7.61
N ARG A 295 -2.28 6.63 7.96
CA ARG A 295 -2.13 7.91 7.27
C ARG A 295 -0.88 7.89 6.43
N LEU A 296 -1.03 8.27 5.17
CA LEU A 296 0.04 8.38 4.19
C LEU A 296 0.16 9.83 3.70
N ILE A 297 1.31 10.16 3.13
CA ILE A 297 1.56 11.40 2.41
C ILE A 297 1.48 11.09 0.91
N PRO A 298 0.29 11.22 0.29
CA PRO A 298 0.13 10.88 -1.12
C PRO A 298 0.80 11.92 -2.01
N ARG A 299 1.40 11.46 -3.12
CA ARG A 299 2.03 12.31 -4.12
C ARG A 299 1.67 11.87 -5.52
N ASP A 300 1.25 12.83 -6.35
CA ASP A 300 1.07 12.63 -7.78
C ASP A 300 2.36 12.94 -8.55
N GLU A 301 2.36 12.71 -9.86
CA GLU A 301 3.54 12.87 -10.71
C GLU A 301 4.24 14.23 -10.56
N PRO A 302 3.54 15.39 -10.52
CA PRO A 302 4.21 16.69 -10.34
C PRO A 302 4.96 16.80 -9.01
N GLU A 303 4.47 16.17 -7.95
CA GLU A 303 5.10 16.18 -6.64
C GLU A 303 6.29 15.22 -6.58
N MET A 304 6.16 14.05 -7.20
CA MET A 304 7.28 13.12 -7.37
C MET A 304 8.38 13.71 -8.25
N GLN A 305 8.00 14.49 -9.29
CA GLN A 305 8.95 15.21 -10.14
C GLN A 305 9.80 16.19 -9.32
N ARG A 306 9.18 16.96 -8.40
CA ARG A 306 9.92 17.88 -7.52
C ARG A 306 11.01 17.19 -6.69
N LEU A 307 10.79 15.94 -6.26
CA LEU A 307 11.78 15.18 -5.50
C LEU A 307 13.05 14.87 -6.34
N VAL A 308 12.90 14.71 -7.65
CA VAL A 308 14.02 14.38 -8.56
C VAL A 308 14.61 15.61 -9.23
N ASP A 309 13.89 16.73 -9.31
CA ASP A 309 14.40 17.99 -9.88
C ASP A 309 15.60 18.55 -9.11
N ARG A 310 15.76 18.15 -7.85
CA ARG A 310 16.89 18.50 -6.99
C ARG A 310 18.13 17.63 -7.18
N LEU A 311 18.02 16.56 -7.95
CA LEU A 311 19.14 15.68 -8.22
C LEU A 311 20.15 16.36 -9.18
N PRO A 312 21.47 16.14 -9.00
CA PRO A 312 22.47 16.73 -9.87
C PRO A 312 22.34 16.15 -11.30
N GLY A 313 21.86 16.95 -12.23
CA GLY A 313 21.59 16.52 -13.62
C GLY A 313 22.81 15.95 -14.35
N ALA A 314 24.04 16.35 -13.95
CA ALA A 314 25.27 15.79 -14.48
C ALA A 314 25.41 14.29 -14.18
N ASP A 315 24.85 13.82 -13.08
CA ASP A 315 24.92 12.41 -12.64
C ASP A 315 23.81 11.54 -13.25
N LEU A 316 22.85 12.15 -13.94
CA LEU A 316 21.67 11.45 -14.44
C LEU A 316 21.82 11.08 -15.92
N ALA A 317 21.48 9.83 -16.24
CA ALA A 317 21.30 9.37 -17.62
C ALA A 317 19.83 9.49 -18.04
N ASN A 318 18.91 9.08 -17.16
CA ASN A 318 17.48 9.10 -17.45
C ASN A 318 16.66 9.15 -16.16
N ILE A 319 15.45 9.71 -16.27
CA ILE A 319 14.39 9.60 -15.26
C ILE A 319 13.13 9.15 -15.99
N THR A 320 12.53 8.05 -15.53
CA THR A 320 11.26 7.56 -16.03
C THR A 320 10.26 7.55 -14.90
N MET A 321 9.08 8.10 -15.16
CA MET A 321 7.96 8.07 -14.21
C MET A 321 6.79 7.34 -14.85
N PHE A 322 6.15 6.44 -14.08
CA PHE A 322 5.02 5.67 -14.56
C PHE A 322 4.09 5.29 -13.42
N ARG A 323 2.83 5.04 -13.72
CA ARG A 323 1.86 4.48 -12.77
C ARG A 323 1.76 2.98 -12.93
N GLY A 324 1.46 2.29 -11.82
CA GLY A 324 1.06 0.90 -11.81
C GLY A 324 -0.22 0.65 -12.64
N LEU A 325 -0.57 -0.60 -12.89
CA LEU A 325 -1.68 -0.99 -13.78
C LEU A 325 -3.02 -0.40 -13.32
N ASN A 326 -3.29 -0.39 -12.03
CA ASN A 326 -4.52 0.21 -11.49
C ASN A 326 -4.39 1.72 -11.21
N ARG A 327 -3.26 2.35 -11.59
CA ARG A 327 -2.96 3.79 -11.48
C ARG A 327 -2.90 4.35 -10.05
N THR A 328 -2.92 3.50 -9.04
CA THR A 328 -2.95 3.87 -7.61
C THR A 328 -1.59 4.28 -7.06
N VAL A 329 -0.50 3.80 -7.65
CA VAL A 329 0.88 4.09 -7.24
C VAL A 329 1.66 4.68 -8.40
N VAL A 330 2.40 5.76 -8.14
CA VAL A 330 3.40 6.32 -9.06
C VAL A 330 4.78 5.81 -8.68
N TYR A 331 5.52 5.37 -9.68
CA TYR A 331 6.90 4.89 -9.59
C TYR A 331 7.84 5.88 -10.28
N VAL A 332 9.01 6.07 -9.70
CA VAL A 332 10.10 6.83 -10.28
C VAL A 332 11.33 5.93 -10.41
N LEU A 333 11.81 5.78 -11.64
CA LEU A 333 13.04 5.09 -11.95
C LEU A 333 14.09 6.12 -12.39
N VAL A 334 15.17 6.24 -11.63
CA VAL A 334 16.32 7.08 -11.94
C VAL A 334 17.48 6.19 -12.38
N GLU A 335 18.06 6.49 -13.53
CA GLU A 335 19.26 5.82 -14.02
C GLU A 335 20.46 6.76 -13.88
N LYS A 336 21.49 6.31 -13.15
CA LYS A 336 22.72 7.06 -12.99
C LYS A 336 23.58 6.95 -14.25
N ARG A 337 24.25 8.03 -14.60
CA ARG A 337 25.19 8.03 -15.73
C ARG A 337 26.34 7.03 -15.48
N GLY A 338 26.73 6.31 -16.54
CA GLY A 338 27.86 5.38 -16.54
C GLY A 338 29.21 6.06 -16.54
#